data_17548fe43d5f112d861e6621a974ff2b
#
_entry.id   17548fe43d5f112d861e6621a974ff2b
#
_cell.length_a   1.000
_cell.length_b   1.000
_cell.length_c   1.000
_cell.angle_alpha   90.00
_cell.angle_beta   90.00
_cell.angle_gamma   90.00
#
_symmetry.space_group_name_H-M   'P 1'
#
loop_
_entity.id
_entity.type
_entity.pdbx_description
1 polymer ?
#
loop_
_entity_poly.entity_id
_entity_poly.type
_entity_poly.pdbx_seq_one_letter_code
_entity_poly.pdbx_strand_id
1 'polypeptide(L)'
;YGKEGSSERIRHEEAAKAFYAAQLLLQARKEAKVTQSELAQRVGITKSYVSKIENGVIEPGVGLFFRLINALGLRIDISNPISI
;
A
#
# COMPACT_ATOMS: atom_id res chain seq x y z
N TYR A 1 -3.01 31.34 -10.22
CA TYR A 1 -1.73 30.63 -10.08
C TYR A 1 -1.68 29.86 -8.78
N GLY A 2 -2.45 30.27 -7.82
CA GLY A 2 -2.60 29.48 -6.62
C GLY A 2 -3.17 28.11 -6.91
N LYS A 3 -4.06 28.05 -7.89
CA LYS A 3 -4.66 26.77 -8.28
C LYS A 3 -3.64 25.83 -8.88
N GLU A 4 -2.72 26.37 -9.66
CA GLU A 4 -1.69 25.54 -10.28
C GLU A 4 -0.78 24.92 -9.23
N GLY A 5 -0.36 25.73 -8.27
CA GLY A 5 0.44 25.22 -7.18
C GLY A 5 -0.27 24.16 -6.37
N SER A 6 -1.58 24.34 -6.15
CA SER A 6 -2.38 23.35 -5.43
C SER A 6 -2.47 22.04 -6.19
N SER A 7 -2.66 22.10 -7.51
CA SER A 7 -2.73 20.90 -8.33
C SER A 7 -1.43 20.11 -8.29
N GLU A 8 -0.31 20.80 -8.40
CA GLU A 8 0.99 20.13 -8.34
C GLU A 8 1.23 19.51 -6.99
N ARG A 9 0.86 20.19 -5.93
CA ARG A 9 1.00 19.67 -4.57
C ARG A 9 0.18 18.41 -4.38
N ILE A 10 -1.03 18.39 -4.89
CA ILE A 10 -1.90 17.22 -4.79
C ILE A 10 -1.29 16.04 -5.51
N ARG A 11 -0.74 16.25 -6.71
CA ARG A 11 -0.10 15.17 -7.45
C ARG A 11 1.10 14.61 -6.73
N HIS A 12 1.91 15.48 -6.13
CA HIS A 12 3.08 15.04 -5.37
C HIS A 12 2.66 14.23 -4.14
N GLU A 13 1.62 14.67 -3.46
CA GLU A 13 1.13 13.96 -2.29
C GLU A 13 0.62 12.58 -2.65
N GLU A 14 -0.11 12.48 -3.77
CA GLU A 14 -0.63 11.18 -4.21
C GLU A 14 0.49 10.25 -4.62
N ALA A 15 1.50 10.76 -5.31
CA ALA A 15 2.66 9.96 -5.69
C ALA A 15 3.42 9.48 -4.45
N ALA A 16 3.55 10.35 -3.45
CA ALA A 16 4.23 9.97 -2.21
C ALA A 16 3.47 8.89 -1.47
N LYS A 17 2.14 8.96 -1.45
CA LYS A 17 1.31 7.94 -0.80
C LYS A 17 1.45 6.60 -1.49
N ALA A 18 1.42 6.59 -2.83
CA ALA A 18 1.57 5.36 -3.59
C ALA A 18 2.95 4.76 -3.35
N PHE A 19 3.97 5.59 -3.31
CA PHE A 19 5.33 5.13 -3.05
C PHE A 19 5.46 4.55 -1.65
N TYR A 20 4.85 5.20 -0.67
CA TYR A 20 4.91 4.76 0.71
C TYR A 20 4.24 3.40 0.88
N ALA A 21 3.04 3.25 0.32
CA ALA A 21 2.33 1.98 0.37
C ALA A 21 3.12 0.88 -0.33
N ALA A 22 3.77 1.23 -1.45
CA ALA A 22 4.60 0.27 -2.19
C ALA A 22 5.74 -0.24 -1.33
N GLN A 23 6.43 0.67 -0.65
CA GLN A 23 7.56 0.29 0.19
C GLN A 23 7.14 -0.58 1.36
N LEU A 24 6.05 -0.21 2.02
CA LEU A 24 5.54 -1.00 3.14
C LEU A 24 5.17 -2.41 2.72
N LEU A 25 4.44 -2.53 1.62
CA LEU A 25 4.00 -3.83 1.16
C LEU A 25 5.18 -4.70 0.73
N LEU A 26 6.08 -4.12 -0.04
CA LEU A 26 7.26 -4.84 -0.52
C LEU A 26 8.08 -5.37 0.65
N GLN A 27 8.35 -4.52 1.62
CA GLN A 27 9.15 -4.91 2.77
C GLN A 27 8.44 -5.97 3.60
N ALA A 28 7.15 -5.78 3.87
CA ALA A 28 6.38 -6.74 4.65
C ALA A 28 6.35 -8.10 3.96
N ARG A 29 6.18 -8.11 2.63
CA ARG A 29 6.14 -9.36 1.89
C ARG A 29 7.48 -10.07 1.94
N LYS A 30 8.57 -9.34 1.77
CA LYS A 30 9.90 -9.95 1.82
C LYS A 30 10.22 -10.50 3.19
N GLU A 31 9.85 -9.80 4.24
CA GLU A 31 10.08 -10.27 5.59
C GLU A 31 9.27 -11.52 5.89
N ALA A 32 8.07 -11.60 5.33
CA ALA A 32 7.24 -12.79 5.50
C ALA A 32 7.67 -13.94 4.59
N LYS A 33 8.62 -13.68 3.67
CA LYS A 33 9.12 -14.68 2.72
C LYS A 33 8.02 -15.25 1.84
N VAL A 34 7.12 -14.38 1.41
CA VAL A 34 5.98 -14.72 0.56
C VAL A 34 6.23 -14.13 -0.82
N THR A 35 5.98 -14.90 -1.87
CA THR A 35 6.12 -14.41 -3.23
C THR A 35 4.94 -13.54 -3.63
N GLN A 36 5.12 -12.75 -4.68
CA GLN A 36 4.01 -11.95 -5.23
C GLN A 36 2.85 -12.85 -5.64
N SER A 37 3.15 -13.99 -6.23
CA SER A 37 2.11 -14.94 -6.66
C SER A 37 1.34 -15.48 -5.48
N GLU A 38 2.04 -15.84 -4.43
CA GLU A 38 1.39 -16.36 -3.22
C GLU A 38 0.50 -15.33 -2.58
N LEU A 39 0.99 -14.09 -2.47
CA LEU A 39 0.19 -13.02 -1.89
C LEU A 39 -1.05 -12.74 -2.73
N ALA A 40 -0.87 -12.69 -4.05
CA ALA A 40 -1.98 -12.45 -4.97
C ALA A 40 -3.05 -13.52 -4.80
N GLN A 41 -2.63 -14.77 -4.69
CA GLN A 41 -3.56 -15.89 -4.54
C GLN A 41 -4.32 -15.79 -3.22
N ARG A 42 -3.64 -15.45 -2.14
CA ARG A 42 -4.27 -15.34 -0.83
C ARG A 42 -5.35 -14.26 -0.79
N VAL A 43 -5.13 -13.19 -1.53
CA VAL A 43 -6.04 -12.04 -1.51
C VAL A 43 -7.10 -12.14 -2.62
N GLY A 44 -6.82 -12.92 -3.66
CA GLY A 44 -7.76 -13.08 -4.78
C GLY A 44 -7.58 -12.01 -5.85
N ILE A 45 -6.36 -11.54 -6.03
CA ILE A 45 -6.02 -10.59 -7.10
C ILE A 45 -4.91 -11.20 -7.95
N THR A 46 -4.53 -10.51 -9.01
CA THR A 46 -3.50 -11.03 -9.91
C THR A 46 -2.11 -10.66 -9.40
N LYS A 47 -1.14 -11.47 -9.77
CA LYS A 47 0.26 -11.17 -9.49
C LYS A 47 0.65 -9.82 -10.10
N SER A 48 0.15 -9.55 -11.29
CA SER A 48 0.42 -8.28 -11.97
C SER A 48 -0.06 -7.10 -11.15
N TYR A 49 -1.22 -7.24 -10.49
CA TYR A 49 -1.74 -6.17 -9.65
C TYR A 49 -0.84 -5.93 -8.44
N VAL A 50 -0.40 -7.02 -7.80
CA VAL A 50 0.55 -6.89 -6.68
C VAL A 50 1.81 -6.18 -7.14
N SER A 51 2.34 -6.57 -8.29
CA SER A 51 3.55 -5.96 -8.83
C SER A 51 3.35 -4.47 -9.08
N LYS A 52 2.21 -4.07 -9.62
CA LYS A 52 1.93 -2.66 -9.87
C LYS A 52 1.84 -1.85 -8.57
N ILE A 53 1.28 -2.45 -7.53
CA ILE A 53 1.24 -1.78 -6.22
C ILE A 53 2.66 -1.60 -5.69
N GLU A 54 3.48 -2.65 -5.76
CA GLU A 54 4.83 -2.61 -5.22
C GLU A 54 5.74 -1.68 -6.00
N ASN A 55 5.42 -1.43 -7.25
CA ASN A 55 6.18 -0.50 -8.07
C ASN A 55 5.64 0.93 -8.00
N GLY A 56 4.64 1.17 -7.18
CA GLY A 56 4.08 2.50 -7.01
C GLY A 56 3.22 2.97 -8.17
N VAL A 57 2.85 2.07 -9.07
CA VAL A 57 2.02 2.41 -10.23
C VAL A 57 0.56 2.57 -9.84
N ILE A 58 0.12 1.77 -8.87
CA ILE A 58 -1.26 1.79 -8.38
C ILE A 58 -1.23 1.97 -6.89
N GLU A 59 -2.07 2.88 -6.39
CA GLU A 59 -2.26 3.03 -4.95
C GLU A 59 -3.45 2.17 -4.55
N PRO A 60 -3.27 1.18 -3.66
CA PRO A 60 -4.40 0.36 -3.23
C PRO A 60 -5.34 1.15 -2.34
N GLY A 61 -6.62 0.84 -2.41
CA GLY A 61 -7.57 1.38 -1.45
C GLY A 61 -7.28 0.85 -0.06
N VAL A 62 -7.82 1.51 0.96
CA VAL A 62 -7.56 1.15 2.35
C VAL A 62 -7.98 -0.30 2.63
N GLY A 63 -9.14 -0.70 2.14
CA GLY A 63 -9.62 -2.06 2.36
C GLY A 63 -8.71 -3.11 1.75
N LEU A 64 -8.29 -2.89 0.52
CA LEU A 64 -7.39 -3.83 -0.13
C LEU A 64 -6.04 -3.86 0.56
N PHE A 65 -5.54 -2.70 0.97
CA PHE A 65 -4.25 -2.63 1.65
C PHE A 65 -4.28 -3.43 2.95
N PHE A 66 -5.34 -3.29 3.73
CA PHE A 66 -5.49 -4.07 4.95
C PHE A 66 -5.53 -5.56 4.66
N ARG A 67 -6.22 -5.97 3.59
CA ARG A 67 -6.29 -7.37 3.23
C ARG A 67 -4.93 -7.92 2.84
N LEU A 68 -4.13 -7.12 2.12
CA LEU A 68 -2.79 -7.52 1.74
C LEU A 68 -1.91 -7.71 2.97
N ILE A 69 -1.95 -6.77 3.89
CA ILE A 69 -1.13 -6.84 5.10
C ILE A 69 -1.57 -8.02 5.96
N ASN A 70 -2.88 -8.22 6.12
CA ASN A 70 -3.39 -9.35 6.89
C ASN A 70 -3.01 -10.68 6.27
N ALA A 71 -2.98 -10.76 4.94
CA ALA A 71 -2.60 -11.99 4.25
C ALA A 71 -1.15 -12.37 4.50
N LEU A 72 -0.34 -11.41 4.93
CA LEU A 72 1.06 -11.67 5.28
C LEU A 72 1.23 -12.01 6.76
N GLY A 73 0.13 -12.15 7.49
CA GLY A 73 0.17 -12.48 8.91
C GLY A 73 0.42 -11.29 9.81
N LEU A 74 0.26 -10.09 9.26
CA LEU A 74 0.48 -8.86 10.02
C LEU A 74 -0.85 -8.17 10.31
N ARG A 75 -0.82 -7.24 11.23
CA ARG A 75 -1.98 -6.44 11.58
C ARG A 75 -1.59 -4.97 11.60
N ILE A 76 -2.56 -4.14 11.27
CA ILE A 76 -2.41 -2.70 11.42
C ILE A 76 -3.25 -2.31 12.61
N ASP A 77 -2.59 -1.83 13.65
CA ASP A 77 -3.26 -1.33 14.85
C ASP A 77 -3.35 0.17 14.77
N ILE A 78 -4.58 0.67 14.89
CA ILE A 78 -4.81 2.10 14.94
C ILE A 78 -5.28 2.41 16.34
N SER A 79 -4.44 3.11 17.08
CA SER A 79 -4.78 3.49 18.45
C SER A 79 -4.85 5.00 18.57
N ASN A 80 -5.72 5.45 19.46
CA ASN A 80 -5.86 6.87 19.72
C ASN A 80 -4.86 7.27 20.81
N PRO A 81 -3.85 8.06 20.46
CA PRO A 81 -2.83 8.43 21.46
C PRO A 81 -3.36 9.31 22.57
N ILE A 82 -4.58 9.84 22.41
CA ILE A 82 -5.18 10.71 23.42
C ILE A 82 -6.01 9.93 24.44
N SER A 83 -6.35 8.71 24.14
CA SER A 83 -7.23 7.90 25.00
C SER A 83 -6.42 7.18 26.07
N ILE A 84 -5.69 7.91 26.82
CA ILE A 84 -4.88 7.32 27.89
C ILE A 84 -5.58 7.48 29.25
#